data_81f7d95a0c4b362db73d3321a69baf62
#
_entry.id   81f7d95a0c4b362db73d3321a69baf62
#
_cell.length_a   1.000
_cell.length_b   1.000
_cell.length_c   1.000
_cell.angle_alpha   90.00
_cell.angle_beta   90.00
_cell.angle_gamma   90.00
#
_symmetry.space_group_name_H-M   'P 1'
#
loop_
_entity.id
_entity.type
_entity.pdbx_description
1 polymer ?
#
loop_
_entity_poly.entity_id
_entity_poly.type
_entity_poly.pdbx_seq_one_letter_code
_entity_poly.pdbx_strand_id
1 'polypeptide(L)'
;CVLMGYTVPALEKLIDEFRKTPSVGTKSAERMAFYVLGLDDNGTAELANAIVTAHEKIHQCKICRNLTEDEICPICSNEKRDRSTICVVESPRDVIAFERTHEYRGLYHVLHGVISPMNGIGPDDLTVKELLLRMNDSVNEVIMATNPTVEGEATAMYISKLLKPIGIKVTRLAYGVPVGADLEYADEVTLMRALEGRNLI
;
A
#
# COMPACT_ATOMS: atom_id res chain seq x y z
N CYS A 1 1.75 -2.11 -44.34
CA CYS A 1 0.68 -3.06 -44.73
C CYS A 1 -0.27 -3.18 -43.54
N VAL A 2 -1.35 -2.41 -43.56
CA VAL A 2 -2.44 -2.57 -42.59
C VAL A 2 -3.20 -3.80 -43.05
N LEU A 3 -3.09 -4.91 -42.30
CA LEU A 3 -4.02 -6.03 -42.46
C LEU A 3 -5.39 -5.49 -42.02
N MET A 4 -6.25 -5.23 -43.01
CA MET A 4 -7.69 -5.05 -42.79
C MET A 4 -8.24 -6.41 -42.32
N GLY A 5 -8.07 -6.71 -41.02
CA GLY A 5 -8.76 -7.78 -40.36
C GLY A 5 -10.20 -7.36 -40.02
N TYR A 6 -11.09 -8.31 -39.91
CA TYR A 6 -12.45 -8.08 -39.41
C TYR A 6 -12.32 -7.47 -37.98
N THR A 7 -12.83 -6.25 -37.77
CA THR A 7 -12.76 -5.53 -36.50
C THR A 7 -14.17 -5.19 -36.03
N VAL A 8 -14.40 -5.35 -34.76
CA VAL A 8 -15.63 -4.93 -34.07
C VAL A 8 -15.26 -3.76 -33.17
N PRO A 9 -15.60 -2.52 -33.52
CA PRO A 9 -15.12 -1.31 -32.84
C PRO A 9 -15.38 -1.33 -31.32
N ALA A 10 -16.52 -1.83 -30.86
CA ALA A 10 -16.83 -1.94 -29.44
C ALA A 10 -15.92 -2.93 -28.72
N LEU A 11 -15.56 -4.04 -29.35
CA LEU A 11 -14.64 -5.03 -28.80
C LEU A 11 -13.22 -4.47 -28.72
N GLU A 12 -12.75 -3.80 -29.77
CA GLU A 12 -11.43 -3.17 -29.76
C GLU A 12 -11.30 -2.14 -28.65
N LYS A 13 -12.31 -1.28 -28.47
CA LYS A 13 -12.36 -0.30 -27.40
C LYS A 13 -12.28 -0.96 -26.03
N LEU A 14 -12.99 -2.06 -25.80
CA LEU A 14 -12.96 -2.80 -24.52
C LEU A 14 -11.59 -3.41 -24.28
N ILE A 15 -10.96 -4.01 -25.30
CA ILE A 15 -9.60 -4.55 -25.22
C ILE A 15 -8.60 -3.44 -24.88
N ASP A 16 -8.71 -2.27 -25.54
CA ASP A 16 -7.83 -1.15 -25.28
C ASP A 16 -7.97 -0.59 -23.86
N GLU A 17 -9.18 -0.55 -23.30
CA GLU A 17 -9.37 -0.16 -21.89
C GLU A 17 -8.69 -1.15 -20.94
N PHE A 18 -8.82 -2.47 -21.17
CA PHE A 18 -8.11 -3.46 -20.34
C PHE A 18 -6.59 -3.39 -20.49
N ARG A 19 -6.07 -3.02 -21.68
CA ARG A 19 -4.63 -2.84 -21.91
C ARG A 19 -4.01 -1.68 -21.12
N LYS A 20 -4.81 -0.68 -20.72
CA LYS A 20 -4.36 0.42 -19.86
C LYS A 20 -4.07 -0.03 -18.43
N THR A 21 -4.59 -1.21 -18.04
CA THR A 21 -4.34 -1.76 -16.70
C THR A 21 -2.88 -2.23 -16.59
N PRO A 22 -2.14 -1.81 -15.53
CA PRO A 22 -0.76 -2.23 -15.33
C PRO A 22 -0.59 -3.75 -15.38
N SER A 23 0.46 -4.22 -16.04
CA SER A 23 0.78 -5.65 -16.23
C SER A 23 -0.22 -6.46 -17.08
N VAL A 24 -1.19 -5.82 -17.71
CA VAL A 24 -2.11 -6.49 -18.65
C VAL A 24 -1.61 -6.30 -20.09
N GLY A 25 -1.08 -7.40 -20.66
CA GLY A 25 -0.67 -7.45 -22.08
C GLY A 25 -1.86 -7.71 -23.00
N THR A 26 -1.65 -7.59 -24.32
CA THR A 26 -2.70 -7.72 -25.35
C THR A 26 -3.49 -9.03 -25.22
N LYS A 27 -2.82 -10.19 -25.08
CA LYS A 27 -3.50 -11.49 -24.91
C LYS A 27 -4.38 -11.58 -23.67
N SER A 28 -3.94 -10.97 -22.56
CA SER A 28 -4.73 -10.94 -21.33
C SER A 28 -5.94 -10.01 -21.48
N ALA A 29 -5.76 -8.85 -22.11
CA ALA A 29 -6.83 -7.90 -22.38
C ALA A 29 -7.91 -8.51 -23.28
N GLU A 30 -7.51 -9.22 -24.36
CA GLU A 30 -8.41 -9.96 -25.22
C GLU A 30 -9.23 -11.00 -24.43
N ARG A 31 -8.57 -11.82 -23.59
CA ARG A 31 -9.26 -12.80 -22.75
C ARG A 31 -10.26 -12.16 -21.79
N MET A 32 -9.92 -11.02 -21.19
CA MET A 32 -10.82 -10.27 -20.30
C MET A 32 -12.01 -9.72 -21.10
N ALA A 33 -11.81 -9.18 -22.29
CA ALA A 33 -12.88 -8.70 -23.14
C ALA A 33 -13.84 -9.82 -23.56
N PHE A 34 -13.33 -10.97 -24.00
CA PHE A 34 -14.17 -12.12 -24.32
C PHE A 34 -14.90 -12.71 -23.11
N TYR A 35 -14.30 -12.65 -21.91
CA TYR A 35 -14.99 -13.01 -20.68
C TYR A 35 -16.22 -12.12 -20.45
N VAL A 36 -16.08 -10.80 -20.60
CA VAL A 36 -17.20 -9.86 -20.45
C VAL A 36 -18.30 -10.13 -21.48
N LEU A 37 -17.94 -10.44 -22.73
CA LEU A 37 -18.92 -10.79 -23.77
C LEU A 37 -19.63 -12.13 -23.51
N GLY A 38 -19.06 -13.01 -22.69
CA GLY A 38 -19.67 -14.26 -22.28
C GLY A 38 -20.58 -14.14 -21.06
N LEU A 39 -20.62 -12.99 -20.38
CA LEU A 39 -21.56 -12.72 -19.30
C LEU A 39 -22.96 -12.45 -19.86
N ASP A 40 -23.95 -12.73 -19.03
CA ASP A 40 -25.32 -12.25 -19.29
C ASP A 40 -25.44 -10.75 -18.96
N ASP A 41 -26.58 -10.16 -19.28
CA ASP A 41 -26.85 -8.73 -19.08
C ASP A 41 -26.68 -8.35 -17.59
N ASN A 42 -27.11 -9.22 -16.67
CA ASN A 42 -26.99 -8.97 -15.23
C ASN A 42 -25.52 -9.01 -14.77
N GLY A 43 -24.76 -10.03 -15.15
CA GLY A 43 -23.34 -10.15 -14.80
C GLY A 43 -22.50 -9.01 -15.38
N THR A 44 -22.82 -8.54 -16.59
CA THR A 44 -22.17 -7.38 -17.21
C THR A 44 -22.47 -6.11 -16.42
N ALA A 45 -23.74 -5.89 -16.05
CA ALA A 45 -24.14 -4.73 -15.27
C ALA A 45 -23.52 -4.76 -13.85
N GLU A 46 -23.45 -5.91 -13.19
CA GLU A 46 -22.81 -6.07 -11.88
C GLU A 46 -21.34 -5.72 -11.93
N LEU A 47 -20.59 -6.21 -12.92
CA LEU A 47 -19.17 -5.89 -13.10
C LEU A 47 -18.95 -4.39 -13.31
N ALA A 48 -19.72 -3.79 -14.23
CA ALA A 48 -19.63 -2.36 -14.53
C ALA A 48 -19.96 -1.52 -13.28
N ASN A 49 -21.03 -1.85 -12.58
CA ASN A 49 -21.45 -1.18 -11.37
C ASN A 49 -20.43 -1.34 -10.22
N ALA A 50 -19.78 -2.49 -10.09
CA ALA A 50 -18.73 -2.69 -9.09
C ALA A 50 -17.55 -1.75 -9.31
N ILE A 51 -17.13 -1.57 -10.57
CA ILE A 51 -16.03 -0.65 -10.93
C ILE A 51 -16.42 0.80 -10.60
N VAL A 52 -17.60 1.23 -11.03
CA VAL A 52 -18.09 2.61 -10.80
C VAL A 52 -18.25 2.86 -9.31
N THR A 53 -18.93 1.97 -8.58
CA THR A 53 -19.17 2.09 -7.14
C THR A 53 -17.87 2.17 -6.35
N ALA A 54 -16.89 1.31 -6.69
CA ALA A 54 -15.59 1.36 -6.02
C ALA A 54 -14.88 2.70 -6.25
N HIS A 55 -14.92 3.24 -7.48
CA HIS A 55 -14.32 4.53 -7.79
C HIS A 55 -15.01 5.71 -7.08
N GLU A 56 -16.33 5.68 -6.99
CA GLU A 56 -17.12 6.76 -6.37
C GLU A 56 -17.10 6.75 -4.85
N LYS A 57 -17.12 5.55 -4.22
CA LYS A 57 -17.26 5.43 -2.76
C LYS A 57 -15.94 5.35 -2.02
N ILE A 58 -14.91 4.76 -2.63
CA ILE A 58 -13.64 4.57 -1.93
C ILE A 58 -12.83 5.85 -1.94
N HIS A 59 -12.51 6.34 -0.76
CA HIS A 59 -11.67 7.52 -0.55
C HIS A 59 -10.70 7.31 0.61
N GLN A 60 -9.86 8.29 0.89
CA GLN A 60 -8.92 8.23 2.00
C GLN A 60 -9.59 8.61 3.33
N CYS A 61 -9.36 7.79 4.36
CA CYS A 61 -9.73 8.10 5.74
C CYS A 61 -9.12 9.45 6.16
N LYS A 62 -9.91 10.33 6.75
CA LYS A 62 -9.46 11.66 7.20
C LYS A 62 -8.34 11.61 8.24
N ILE A 63 -8.21 10.51 8.99
CA ILE A 63 -7.22 10.37 10.05
C ILE A 63 -5.94 9.70 9.54
N CYS A 64 -6.05 8.48 9.00
CA CYS A 64 -4.88 7.63 8.70
C CYS A 64 -4.54 7.53 7.23
N ARG A 65 -5.32 8.14 6.36
CA ARG A 65 -5.17 8.10 4.90
C ARG A 65 -5.31 6.71 4.26
N ASN A 66 -5.74 5.69 5.02
CA ASN A 66 -6.10 4.39 4.45
C ASN A 66 -7.40 4.50 3.65
N LEU A 67 -7.64 3.52 2.76
CA LEU A 67 -8.88 3.47 1.96
C LEU A 67 -10.09 3.13 2.83
N THR A 68 -11.21 3.77 2.57
CA THR A 68 -12.50 3.57 3.27
C THR A 68 -13.66 4.09 2.43
N GLU A 69 -14.86 3.61 2.72
CA GLU A 69 -16.12 4.19 2.21
C GLU A 69 -16.71 5.22 3.18
N ASP A 70 -16.30 5.19 4.45
CA ASP A 70 -16.72 6.10 5.50
C ASP A 70 -15.70 7.24 5.69
N GLU A 71 -16.11 8.33 6.29
CA GLU A 71 -15.24 9.47 6.61
C GLU A 71 -14.00 9.04 7.44
N ILE A 72 -14.21 8.11 8.38
CA ILE A 72 -13.20 7.53 9.26
C ILE A 72 -13.25 6.01 9.11
N CYS A 73 -12.11 5.39 8.76
CA CYS A 73 -12.06 3.96 8.54
C CYS A 73 -12.34 3.14 9.83
N PRO A 74 -12.77 1.87 9.70
CA PRO A 74 -13.07 1.00 10.84
C PRO A 74 -11.91 0.82 11.83
N ILE A 75 -10.65 0.96 11.39
CA ILE A 75 -9.49 0.88 12.28
C ILE A 75 -9.40 2.13 13.16
N CYS A 76 -9.55 3.33 12.59
CA CYS A 76 -9.45 4.57 13.33
C CYS A 76 -10.67 4.82 14.26
N SER A 77 -11.85 4.35 13.90
CA SER A 77 -13.06 4.45 14.71
C SER A 77 -13.13 3.43 15.84
N ASN A 78 -12.32 2.36 15.80
CA ASN A 78 -12.33 1.31 16.81
C ASN A 78 -11.63 1.79 18.10
N GLU A 79 -12.41 1.99 19.17
CA GLU A 79 -11.93 2.42 20.47
C GLU A 79 -11.04 1.40 21.20
N LYS A 80 -11.08 0.13 20.79
CA LYS A 80 -10.26 -0.95 21.37
C LYS A 80 -8.82 -0.95 20.85
N ARG A 81 -8.51 -0.12 19.84
CA ARG A 81 -7.15 0.00 19.30
C ARG A 81 -6.27 0.83 20.22
N ASP A 82 -5.02 0.40 20.33
CA ASP A 82 -3.98 1.17 21.03
C ASP A 82 -3.67 2.45 20.24
N ARG A 83 -3.97 3.59 20.84
CA ARG A 83 -3.75 4.91 20.23
C ARG A 83 -2.35 5.45 20.46
N SER A 84 -1.56 4.78 21.32
CA SER A 84 -0.20 5.19 21.64
C SER A 84 0.82 4.79 20.57
N THR A 85 0.46 3.87 19.68
CA THR A 85 1.36 3.33 18.67
C THR A 85 0.78 3.50 17.26
N ILE A 86 1.58 4.09 16.35
CA ILE A 86 1.20 4.28 14.93
C ILE A 86 2.20 3.55 14.04
N CYS A 87 1.71 2.61 13.24
CA CYS A 87 2.48 1.94 12.18
C CYS A 87 2.35 2.72 10.87
N VAL A 88 3.46 3.25 10.37
CA VAL A 88 3.52 4.04 9.13
C VAL A 88 3.93 3.12 7.99
N VAL A 89 3.07 3.04 6.98
CA VAL A 89 3.21 2.17 5.80
C VAL A 89 3.18 2.98 4.50
N GLU A 90 3.68 2.40 3.41
CA GLU A 90 3.72 3.06 2.09
C GLU A 90 2.37 3.07 1.40
N SER A 91 1.62 1.97 1.52
CA SER A 91 0.38 1.78 0.77
C SER A 91 -0.75 1.16 1.59
N PRO A 92 -2.01 1.32 1.17
CA PRO A 92 -3.15 0.62 1.80
C PRO A 92 -3.02 -0.92 1.79
N ARG A 93 -2.29 -1.49 0.82
CA ARG A 93 -2.05 -2.92 0.73
C ARG A 93 -1.25 -3.46 1.92
N ASP A 94 -0.34 -2.63 2.43
CA ASP A 94 0.48 -2.98 3.60
C ASP A 94 -0.39 -3.09 4.85
N VAL A 95 -1.37 -2.18 5.01
CA VAL A 95 -2.35 -2.27 6.11
C VAL A 95 -3.10 -3.60 6.05
N ILE A 96 -3.54 -4.02 4.86
CA ILE A 96 -4.23 -5.32 4.68
C ILE A 96 -3.31 -6.48 5.08
N ALA A 97 -2.02 -6.40 4.74
CA ALA A 97 -1.06 -7.43 5.09
C ALA A 97 -0.86 -7.54 6.62
N PHE A 98 -0.71 -6.41 7.30
CA PHE A 98 -0.61 -6.38 8.77
C PHE A 98 -1.89 -6.86 9.46
N GLU A 99 -3.06 -6.43 9.02
CA GLU A 99 -4.34 -6.83 9.62
C GLU A 99 -4.60 -8.34 9.48
N ARG A 100 -4.11 -9.00 8.44
CA ARG A 100 -4.18 -10.45 8.28
C ARG A 100 -3.43 -11.23 9.35
N THR A 101 -2.45 -10.63 10.00
CA THR A 101 -1.72 -11.28 11.10
C THR A 101 -2.55 -11.36 12.39
N HIS A 102 -3.53 -10.46 12.54
CA HIS A 102 -4.35 -10.28 13.76
C HIS A 102 -3.54 -9.94 15.03
N GLU A 103 -2.24 -9.65 14.91
CA GLU A 103 -1.34 -9.38 16.04
C GLU A 103 -1.19 -7.89 16.34
N TYR A 104 -1.22 -7.03 15.33
CA TYR A 104 -1.05 -5.60 15.54
C TYR A 104 -2.33 -4.96 16.05
N ARG A 105 -2.24 -4.26 17.17
CA ARG A 105 -3.36 -3.61 17.86
C ARG A 105 -3.34 -2.08 17.80
N GLY A 106 -2.29 -1.49 17.26
CA GLY A 106 -2.13 -0.05 17.12
C GLY A 106 -2.91 0.55 15.94
N LEU A 107 -2.65 1.81 15.68
CA LEU A 107 -3.19 2.56 14.54
C LEU A 107 -2.20 2.55 13.36
N TYR A 108 -2.70 2.88 12.18
CA TYR A 108 -1.87 3.01 10.98
C TYR A 108 -1.81 4.46 10.48
N HIS A 109 -0.84 4.73 9.64
CA HIS A 109 -0.81 5.88 8.75
C HIS A 109 -0.23 5.46 7.40
N VAL A 110 -0.95 5.80 6.32
CA VAL A 110 -0.58 5.42 4.95
C VAL A 110 0.02 6.63 4.24
N LEU A 111 1.26 6.50 3.78
CA LEU A 111 2.00 7.58 3.11
C LEU A 111 1.59 7.79 1.65
N HIS A 112 1.02 6.78 0.99
CA HIS A 112 0.73 6.73 -0.44
C HIS A 112 1.97 6.83 -1.34
N GLY A 113 3.11 6.36 -0.87
CA GLY A 113 4.37 6.31 -1.61
C GLY A 113 5.59 6.43 -0.71
N VAL A 114 6.72 6.71 -1.34
CA VAL A 114 8.01 6.96 -0.70
C VAL A 114 8.69 8.16 -1.35
N ILE A 115 9.59 8.81 -0.62
CA ILE A 115 10.44 9.88 -1.17
C ILE A 115 11.33 9.26 -2.25
N SER A 116 11.17 9.71 -3.49
CA SER A 116 11.94 9.24 -4.63
C SER A 116 12.30 10.39 -5.56
N PRO A 117 13.44 11.04 -5.35
CA PRO A 117 13.86 12.19 -6.16
C PRO A 117 13.99 11.86 -7.65
N MET A 118 14.38 10.64 -7.97
CA MET A 118 14.48 10.18 -9.36
C MET A 118 13.12 10.12 -10.08
N ASN A 119 12.04 9.90 -9.31
CA ASN A 119 10.67 9.90 -9.80
C ASN A 119 9.96 11.24 -9.56
N GLY A 120 10.67 12.25 -9.07
CA GLY A 120 10.12 13.57 -8.76
C GLY A 120 9.20 13.60 -7.54
N ILE A 121 9.22 12.56 -6.69
CA ILE A 121 8.36 12.44 -5.50
C ILE A 121 9.11 13.02 -4.29
N GLY A 122 8.63 14.14 -3.78
CA GLY A 122 9.12 14.78 -2.57
C GLY A 122 8.26 14.48 -1.33
N PRO A 123 8.67 14.97 -0.16
CA PRO A 123 7.89 14.81 1.07
C PRO A 123 6.50 15.45 1.02
N ASP A 124 6.32 16.50 0.21
CA ASP A 124 5.04 17.20 0.06
C ASP A 124 4.03 16.44 -0.81
N ASP A 125 4.49 15.48 -1.59
CA ASP A 125 3.63 14.59 -2.39
C ASP A 125 3.08 13.42 -1.56
N LEU A 126 3.59 13.25 -0.34
CA LEU A 126 3.20 12.21 0.61
C LEU A 126 2.37 12.80 1.75
N THR A 127 1.66 11.94 2.47
CA THR A 127 0.82 12.33 3.62
C THR A 127 1.62 12.55 4.92
N VAL A 128 2.87 13.02 4.82
CA VAL A 128 3.76 13.26 5.98
C VAL A 128 3.23 14.38 6.87
N LYS A 129 2.67 15.45 6.26
CA LYS A 129 2.07 16.57 7.04
C LYS A 129 0.93 16.08 7.91
N GLU A 130 0.07 15.23 7.36
CA GLU A 130 -1.06 14.65 8.08
C GLU A 130 -0.59 13.69 9.18
N LEU A 131 0.51 12.97 8.98
CA LEU A 131 1.14 12.19 10.05
C LEU A 131 1.56 13.09 11.21
N LEU A 132 2.24 14.19 10.93
CA LEU A 132 2.72 15.13 11.96
C LEU A 132 1.56 15.76 12.75
N LEU A 133 0.43 16.06 12.10
CA LEU A 133 -0.77 16.58 12.77
C LEU A 133 -1.42 15.60 13.75
N ARG A 134 -1.07 14.31 13.66
CA ARG A 134 -1.55 13.26 14.57
C ARG A 134 -0.69 13.13 15.83
N MET A 135 0.49 13.74 15.84
CA MET A 135 1.38 13.67 16.99
C MET A 135 0.83 14.52 18.13
N ASN A 136 0.40 13.85 19.18
CA ASN A 136 -0.12 14.44 20.40
C ASN A 136 0.40 13.64 21.61
N ASP A 137 0.10 14.06 22.80
CA ASP A 137 0.60 13.48 24.06
C ASP A 137 0.23 11.98 24.25
N SER A 138 -0.72 11.47 23.49
CA SER A 138 -1.12 10.06 23.56
C SER A 138 -0.25 9.15 22.69
N VAL A 139 0.49 9.70 21.71
CA VAL A 139 1.33 8.91 20.79
C VAL A 139 2.73 8.80 21.36
N ASN A 140 3.12 7.59 21.72
CA ASN A 140 4.43 7.28 22.29
C ASN A 140 5.42 6.72 21.27
N GLU A 141 4.92 5.97 20.27
CA GLU A 141 5.76 5.26 19.33
C GLU A 141 5.21 5.35 17.90
N VAL A 142 6.11 5.59 16.97
CA VAL A 142 5.87 5.46 15.53
C VAL A 142 6.76 4.35 14.98
N ILE A 143 6.14 3.30 14.45
CA ILE A 143 6.82 2.19 13.81
C ILE A 143 6.91 2.49 12.31
N MET A 144 8.12 2.63 11.79
CA MET A 144 8.34 2.79 10.35
C MET A 144 8.31 1.41 9.68
N ALA A 145 7.27 1.18 8.89
CA ALA A 145 7.01 -0.06 8.16
C ALA A 145 7.03 0.16 6.64
N THR A 146 7.87 1.08 6.18
CA THR A 146 8.17 1.23 4.75
C THR A 146 8.98 0.02 4.26
N ASN A 147 8.92 -0.29 2.96
CA ASN A 147 9.67 -1.40 2.40
C ASN A 147 11.19 -1.23 2.59
N PRO A 148 11.97 -2.31 2.63
CA PRO A 148 13.43 -2.26 2.81
C PRO A 148 14.17 -1.90 1.50
N THR A 149 13.68 -0.88 0.81
CA THR A 149 14.29 -0.29 -0.39
C THR A 149 15.07 0.97 0.00
N VAL A 150 15.94 1.45 -0.89
CA VAL A 150 16.70 2.69 -0.67
C VAL A 150 15.76 3.87 -0.39
N GLU A 151 14.68 3.98 -1.17
CA GLU A 151 13.66 5.03 -1.02
C GLU A 151 12.86 4.85 0.28
N GLY A 152 12.48 3.61 0.63
CA GLY A 152 11.77 3.32 1.87
C GLY A 152 12.60 3.65 3.11
N GLU A 153 13.92 3.35 3.09
CA GLU A 153 14.87 3.73 4.15
C GLU A 153 15.04 5.25 4.23
N ALA A 154 15.23 5.92 3.10
CA ALA A 154 15.35 7.38 3.06
C ALA A 154 14.10 8.06 3.63
N THR A 155 12.91 7.54 3.30
CA THR A 155 11.63 8.02 3.81
C THR A 155 11.52 7.81 5.32
N ALA A 156 11.89 6.62 5.82
CA ALA A 156 11.90 6.33 7.25
C ALA A 156 12.86 7.25 8.01
N MET A 157 14.05 7.47 7.49
CA MET A 157 15.04 8.39 8.08
C MET A 157 14.54 9.83 8.09
N TYR A 158 13.91 10.29 7.01
CA TYR A 158 13.35 11.63 6.91
C TYR A 158 12.27 11.84 7.99
N ILE A 159 11.29 10.96 8.08
CA ILE A 159 10.20 11.04 9.07
C ILE A 159 10.76 10.93 10.49
N SER A 160 11.73 10.05 10.74
CA SER A 160 12.41 9.93 12.04
C SER A 160 13.07 11.25 12.49
N LYS A 161 13.69 12.00 11.56
CA LYS A 161 14.28 13.32 11.88
C LYS A 161 13.23 14.36 12.26
N LEU A 162 12.00 14.25 11.78
CA LEU A 162 10.92 15.15 12.14
C LEU A 162 10.29 14.79 13.49
N LEU A 163 10.19 13.49 13.82
CA LEU A 163 9.50 13.00 15.01
C LEU A 163 10.38 12.97 16.27
N LYS A 164 11.66 12.66 16.13
CA LYS A 164 12.59 12.59 17.29
C LYS A 164 12.66 13.90 18.11
N PRO A 165 12.75 15.11 17.49
CA PRO A 165 12.82 16.35 18.26
C PRO A 165 11.57 16.65 19.10
N ILE A 166 10.42 16.09 18.76
CA ILE A 166 9.16 16.23 19.49
C ILE A 166 8.94 15.11 20.52
N GLY A 167 9.96 14.28 20.78
CA GLY A 167 9.94 13.26 21.84
C GLY A 167 9.28 11.94 21.45
N ILE A 168 8.91 11.73 20.20
CA ILE A 168 8.30 10.46 19.76
C ILE A 168 9.38 9.39 19.57
N LYS A 169 9.17 8.23 20.16
CA LYS A 169 10.00 7.04 19.90
C LYS A 169 9.73 6.56 18.47
N VAL A 170 10.77 6.49 17.65
CA VAL A 170 10.67 5.98 16.28
C VAL A 170 11.42 4.66 16.18
N THR A 171 10.71 3.61 15.80
CA THR A 171 11.24 2.26 15.59
C THR A 171 11.11 1.86 14.13
N ARG A 172 11.82 0.81 13.74
CA ARG A 172 11.80 0.23 12.40
C ARG A 172 11.42 -1.25 12.52
N LEU A 173 10.72 -1.79 11.53
CA LEU A 173 10.53 -3.23 11.46
C LEU A 173 11.88 -3.93 11.43
N ALA A 174 11.98 -5.05 12.14
CA ALA A 174 13.17 -5.88 12.12
C ALA A 174 13.41 -6.45 10.70
N TYR A 175 14.68 -6.52 10.34
CA TYR A 175 15.12 -7.25 9.14
C TYR A 175 15.52 -8.66 9.56
N GLY A 176 15.20 -9.65 8.70
CA GLY A 176 15.56 -11.02 9.02
C GLY A 176 15.33 -11.98 7.85
N VAL A 177 15.84 -13.18 8.03
CA VAL A 177 15.58 -14.28 7.11
C VAL A 177 14.11 -14.69 7.25
N PRO A 178 13.36 -14.85 6.14
CA PRO A 178 11.97 -15.28 6.20
C PRO A 178 11.82 -16.64 6.91
N VAL A 179 10.77 -16.78 7.71
CA VAL A 179 10.48 -18.03 8.40
C VAL A 179 10.26 -19.16 7.39
N GLY A 180 10.98 -20.26 7.54
CA GLY A 180 10.91 -21.42 6.63
C GLY A 180 11.84 -21.32 5.41
N ALA A 181 12.65 -20.25 5.30
CA ALA A 181 13.68 -20.16 4.28
C ALA A 181 15.01 -20.76 4.78
N ASP A 182 15.72 -21.44 3.89
CA ASP A 182 17.08 -21.91 4.17
C ASP A 182 18.08 -20.75 4.06
N LEU A 183 19.04 -20.68 4.99
CA LEU A 183 20.04 -19.61 5.03
C LEU A 183 20.91 -19.52 3.77
N GLU A 184 21.12 -20.65 3.09
CA GLU A 184 21.95 -20.71 1.87
C GLU A 184 21.35 -19.95 0.68
N TYR A 185 20.03 -19.68 0.70
CA TYR A 185 19.35 -18.91 -0.35
C TYR A 185 19.18 -17.43 0.00
N ALA A 186 19.54 -17.03 1.22
CA ALA A 186 19.47 -15.62 1.62
C ALA A 186 20.66 -14.84 1.02
N ASP A 187 20.37 -13.66 0.48
CA ASP A 187 21.42 -12.77 -0.01
C ASP A 187 22.28 -12.19 1.13
N GLU A 188 23.48 -11.72 0.79
CA GLU A 188 24.46 -11.21 1.75
C GLU A 188 23.92 -10.05 2.61
N VAL A 189 23.11 -9.16 2.01
CA VAL A 189 22.54 -8.00 2.71
C VAL A 189 21.51 -8.46 3.73
N THR A 190 20.66 -9.40 3.37
CA THR A 190 19.65 -10.00 4.28
C THR A 190 20.35 -10.68 5.46
N LEU A 191 21.41 -11.47 5.23
CA LEU A 191 22.15 -12.13 6.29
C LEU A 191 22.86 -11.13 7.21
N MET A 192 23.49 -10.09 6.65
CA MET A 192 24.12 -9.02 7.42
C MET A 192 23.10 -8.32 8.34
N ARG A 193 21.95 -7.95 7.79
CA ARG A 193 20.87 -7.30 8.56
C ARG A 193 20.30 -8.19 9.64
N ALA A 194 20.13 -9.49 9.36
CA ALA A 194 19.67 -10.46 10.35
C ALA A 194 20.68 -10.61 11.52
N LEU A 195 21.98 -10.60 11.23
CA LEU A 195 23.02 -10.62 12.25
C LEU A 195 23.05 -9.34 13.09
N GLU A 196 22.87 -8.17 12.49
CA GLU A 196 22.77 -6.90 13.21
C GLU A 196 21.55 -6.87 14.15
N GLY A 197 20.41 -7.38 13.67
CA GLY A 197 19.13 -7.40 14.38
C GLY A 197 18.91 -8.63 15.30
N ARG A 198 19.95 -9.45 15.53
CA ARG A 198 19.83 -10.67 16.36
C ARG A 198 19.37 -10.38 17.78
N ASN A 199 18.47 -11.21 18.29
CA ASN A 199 17.94 -11.11 19.64
C ASN A 199 18.56 -12.16 20.58
N LEU A 200 18.54 -11.88 21.87
CA LEU A 200 18.84 -12.87 22.91
C LEU A 200 17.70 -13.90 22.99
N ILE A 201 18.05 -15.16 23.19
CA ILE A 201 17.13 -16.28 23.42
C ILE A 201 17.25 -16.80 24.83
#